data_a0f5ef74e1501bc5ab8fd29ec03b1de8
#
_entry.id   a0f5ef74e1501bc5ab8fd29ec03b1de8
#
_cell.length_a   1.000
_cell.length_b   1.000
_cell.length_c   1.000
_cell.angle_alpha   90.00
_cell.angle_beta   90.00
_cell.angle_gamma   90.00
#
_symmetry.space_group_name_H-M   'P 1'
#
loop_
_entity.id
_entity.type
_entity.pdbx_description
1 polymer ?
#
loop_
_entity_poly.entity_id
_entity_poly.type
_entity_poly.pdbx_seq_one_letter_code
_entity_poly.pdbx_strand_id
1 'polypeptide(L)'
;MPVFQRNLVTLQFKRKKQSYISHSVKIKDVISALECFAPLPLQEGWDNAGLQVGLTEAEVSGALLCLDVTEQVVDEAISKGCNLIVSHHPLIFRKLRQIADKDGVQRCVIKAIKNDIAIVSMHTNLDSAEGGVNHMMAEQLHLENVRFLAPQIKDGTECGIGVIGELKAPMPAEAFISLVKETFHCGCVITNPLLTRDINKVVCAGGSCGEFLPQALSAGADAFITGEMHYHEYFDHDDEIQIAVIGHYESEQFTQQLLKRIIEKECPGVECHLTEVMTNPLRYF
;
A
#
# COMPACT_ATOMS: atom_id res chain seq x y z
N MET A 1 74.44 -25.41 -7.11
CA MET A 1 73.26 -24.55 -6.77
C MET A 1 72.06 -24.98 -7.63
N PRO A 2 71.05 -25.62 -7.11
CA PRO A 2 69.87 -26.05 -7.89
C PRO A 2 68.83 -24.97 -7.97
N VAL A 3 68.35 -24.81 -9.20
CA VAL A 3 67.21 -23.89 -9.59
C VAL A 3 65.86 -24.49 -9.16
N PHE A 4 65.09 -23.74 -8.36
CA PHE A 4 63.74 -24.11 -7.98
C PHE A 4 62.78 -23.81 -9.13
N GLN A 5 62.21 -24.85 -9.75
CA GLN A 5 61.07 -24.77 -10.61
C GLN A 5 59.77 -24.61 -9.75
N ARG A 6 59.08 -23.47 -9.89
CA ARG A 6 57.72 -23.27 -9.33
C ARG A 6 56.69 -23.86 -10.30
N ASN A 7 56.02 -24.93 -9.87
CA ASN A 7 54.85 -25.46 -10.55
C ASN A 7 53.64 -24.57 -10.26
N LEU A 8 53.11 -23.87 -11.28
CA LEU A 8 51.81 -23.23 -11.24
C LEU A 8 50.72 -24.31 -11.41
N VAL A 9 50.01 -24.61 -10.34
CA VAL A 9 48.78 -25.40 -10.40
C VAL A 9 47.64 -24.48 -10.77
N THR A 10 47.19 -24.58 -12.02
CA THR A 10 46.02 -23.84 -12.52
C THR A 10 44.77 -24.55 -12.01
N LEU A 11 44.16 -24.01 -10.98
CA LEU A 11 42.83 -24.45 -10.51
C LEU A 11 41.77 -24.00 -11.51
N GLN A 12 41.32 -24.90 -12.36
CA GLN A 12 40.12 -24.70 -13.18
C GLN A 12 38.88 -24.84 -12.31
N PHE A 13 38.29 -23.72 -11.93
CA PHE A 13 36.93 -23.69 -11.38
C PHE A 13 35.93 -24.09 -12.47
N LYS A 14 35.53 -25.35 -12.47
CA LYS A 14 34.33 -25.78 -13.19
C LYS A 14 33.12 -25.08 -12.54
N ARG A 15 32.62 -24.00 -13.16
CA ARG A 15 31.27 -23.46 -12.87
C ARG A 15 30.26 -24.56 -13.17
N LYS A 16 29.77 -25.22 -12.12
CA LYS A 16 28.55 -26.01 -12.22
C LYS A 16 27.44 -25.04 -12.64
N LYS A 17 26.91 -25.19 -13.85
CA LYS A 17 25.59 -24.62 -14.21
C LYS A 17 24.60 -25.26 -13.26
N GLN A 18 24.23 -24.49 -12.23
CA GLN A 18 23.09 -24.80 -11.39
C GLN A 18 21.89 -24.62 -12.30
N SER A 19 21.28 -25.74 -12.72
CA SER A 19 19.99 -25.72 -13.40
C SER A 19 19.00 -25.16 -12.38
N TYR A 20 18.61 -23.90 -12.54
CA TYR A 20 17.45 -23.35 -11.87
C TYR A 20 16.27 -24.18 -12.38
N ILE A 21 15.80 -25.13 -11.60
CA ILE A 21 14.47 -25.67 -11.71
C ILE A 21 13.58 -24.45 -11.41
N SER A 22 13.01 -23.88 -12.45
CA SER A 22 11.96 -22.86 -12.32
C SER A 22 10.80 -23.53 -11.60
N HIS A 23 10.78 -23.44 -10.27
CA HIS A 23 9.56 -23.77 -9.54
C HIS A 23 8.56 -22.68 -9.91
N SER A 24 7.47 -23.07 -10.56
CA SER A 24 6.36 -22.15 -10.82
C SER A 24 5.82 -21.62 -9.50
N VAL A 25 5.68 -20.31 -9.40
CA VAL A 25 5.18 -19.62 -8.21
C VAL A 25 3.69 -19.90 -8.09
N LYS A 26 3.23 -20.37 -6.94
CA LYS A 26 1.82 -20.56 -6.65
C LYS A 26 1.20 -19.33 -6.00
N ILE A 27 -0.12 -19.20 -6.08
CA ILE A 27 -0.86 -18.11 -5.43
C ILE A 27 -0.56 -18.05 -3.93
N LYS A 28 -0.47 -19.18 -3.24
CA LYS A 28 -0.10 -19.24 -1.82
C LYS A 28 1.30 -18.67 -1.53
N ASP A 29 2.23 -18.79 -2.46
CA ASP A 29 3.59 -18.28 -2.29
C ASP A 29 3.57 -16.75 -2.34
N VAL A 30 2.77 -16.15 -3.23
CA VAL A 30 2.54 -14.71 -3.28
C VAL A 30 1.82 -14.22 -2.02
N ILE A 31 0.79 -14.93 -1.54
CA ILE A 31 0.11 -14.61 -0.28
C ILE A 31 1.12 -14.62 0.88
N SER A 32 1.94 -15.66 0.97
CA SER A 32 2.96 -15.78 2.03
C SER A 32 3.98 -14.64 1.97
N ALA A 33 4.38 -14.20 0.77
CA ALA A 33 5.30 -13.08 0.60
C ALA A 33 4.66 -11.75 1.06
N LEU A 34 3.41 -11.51 0.72
CA LEU A 34 2.65 -10.35 1.16
C LEU A 34 2.45 -10.34 2.69
N GLU A 35 2.08 -11.49 3.28
CA GLU A 35 1.90 -11.64 4.71
C GLU A 35 3.22 -11.60 5.49
N CYS A 36 4.34 -11.96 4.88
CA CYS A 36 5.67 -11.77 5.47
C CYS A 36 6.03 -10.29 5.58
N PHE A 37 5.63 -9.47 4.61
CA PHE A 37 5.81 -8.02 4.64
C PHE A 37 4.85 -7.33 5.61
N ALA A 38 3.57 -7.67 5.54
CA ALA A 38 2.52 -7.12 6.39
C ALA A 38 1.63 -8.23 6.96
N PRO A 39 2.03 -8.84 8.09
CA PRO A 39 1.32 -9.94 8.71
C PRO A 39 -0.15 -9.63 9.01
N LEU A 40 -1.06 -10.59 8.78
CA LEU A 40 -2.49 -10.41 9.04
C LEU A 40 -2.82 -9.98 10.48
N PRO A 41 -2.11 -10.40 11.54
CA PRO A 41 -2.35 -9.90 12.89
C PRO A 41 -2.20 -8.38 13.07
N LEU A 42 -1.56 -7.68 12.10
CA LEU A 42 -1.44 -6.21 12.14
C LEU A 42 -2.74 -5.50 11.78
N GLN A 43 -3.69 -6.20 11.14
CA GLN A 43 -4.97 -5.61 10.75
C GLN A 43 -5.80 -5.15 11.96
N GLU A 44 -6.72 -4.23 11.71
CA GLU A 44 -7.70 -3.80 12.71
C GLU A 44 -8.75 -4.90 12.97
N GLY A 45 -9.29 -4.95 14.18
CA GLY A 45 -10.18 -6.04 14.63
C GLY A 45 -11.50 -6.16 13.85
N TRP A 46 -11.89 -5.13 13.12
CA TRP A 46 -13.09 -5.10 12.26
C TRP A 46 -12.79 -5.44 10.79
N ASP A 47 -11.51 -5.53 10.42
CA ASP A 47 -11.05 -5.68 9.03
C ASP A 47 -11.19 -7.13 8.52
N ASN A 48 -11.04 -7.30 7.21
CA ASN A 48 -11.08 -8.58 6.51
C ASN A 48 -9.98 -8.67 5.44
N ALA A 49 -8.73 -8.38 5.82
CA ALA A 49 -7.57 -8.55 4.95
C ALA A 49 -7.26 -10.04 4.67
N GLY A 50 -6.46 -10.31 3.67
CA GLY A 50 -6.04 -11.65 3.25
C GLY A 50 -6.84 -12.19 2.07
N LEU A 51 -6.87 -13.53 1.94
CA LEU A 51 -7.56 -14.20 0.84
C LEU A 51 -9.07 -13.97 0.89
N GLN A 52 -9.62 -13.42 -0.17
CA GLN A 52 -11.05 -13.12 -0.30
C GLN A 52 -11.80 -14.20 -1.09
N VAL A 53 -11.21 -14.64 -2.20
CA VAL A 53 -11.80 -15.59 -3.17
C VAL A 53 -10.69 -16.42 -3.79
N GLY A 54 -10.98 -17.67 -4.16
CA GLY A 54 -10.17 -18.47 -5.07
C GLY A 54 -9.35 -19.57 -4.43
N LEU A 55 -8.53 -20.22 -5.26
CA LEU A 55 -7.73 -21.40 -4.93
C LEU A 55 -6.25 -21.01 -4.83
N THR A 56 -5.60 -21.41 -3.75
CA THR A 56 -4.22 -21.00 -3.45
C THR A 56 -3.14 -21.91 -4.04
N GLU A 57 -3.48 -23.13 -4.45
CA GLU A 57 -2.53 -24.09 -5.01
C GLU A 57 -2.27 -23.93 -6.52
N ALA A 58 -3.06 -23.08 -7.20
CA ALA A 58 -2.85 -22.78 -8.61
C ALA A 58 -1.54 -22.02 -8.84
N GLU A 59 -0.88 -22.30 -9.97
CA GLU A 59 0.27 -21.51 -10.43
C GLU A 59 -0.19 -20.12 -10.86
N VAL A 60 0.61 -19.10 -10.56
CA VAL A 60 0.31 -17.72 -10.96
C VAL A 60 0.62 -17.55 -12.44
N SER A 61 -0.41 -17.22 -13.25
CA SER A 61 -0.24 -16.85 -14.66
C SER A 61 0.08 -15.36 -14.85
N GLY A 62 -0.34 -14.52 -13.90
CA GLY A 62 -0.11 -13.09 -13.81
C GLY A 62 -0.88 -12.52 -12.62
N ALA A 63 -0.43 -11.39 -12.09
CA ALA A 63 -1.07 -10.67 -11.00
C ALA A 63 -1.51 -9.27 -11.46
N LEU A 64 -2.79 -8.92 -11.27
CA LEU A 64 -3.32 -7.58 -11.46
C LEU A 64 -3.41 -6.88 -10.11
N LEU A 65 -2.82 -5.69 -10.00
CA LEU A 65 -2.73 -4.93 -8.75
C LEU A 65 -3.65 -3.71 -8.83
N CYS A 66 -4.47 -3.50 -7.81
CA CYS A 66 -5.47 -2.42 -7.80
C CYS A 66 -5.66 -1.87 -6.38
N LEU A 67 -6.32 -0.71 -6.27
CA LEU A 67 -6.80 -0.22 -4.98
C LEU A 67 -8.11 -0.93 -4.61
N ASP A 68 -9.09 -0.89 -5.51
CA ASP A 68 -10.41 -1.48 -5.34
C ASP A 68 -10.68 -2.57 -6.38
N VAL A 69 -11.40 -3.63 -5.98
CA VAL A 69 -11.87 -4.65 -6.91
C VAL A 69 -13.28 -4.29 -7.41
N THR A 70 -13.37 -3.99 -8.69
CA THR A 70 -14.64 -3.76 -9.39
C THR A 70 -14.86 -4.80 -10.48
N GLU A 71 -16.08 -4.87 -11.04
CA GLU A 71 -16.35 -5.77 -12.18
C GLU A 71 -15.41 -5.49 -13.37
N GLN A 72 -15.09 -4.21 -13.60
CA GLN A 72 -14.16 -3.78 -14.65
C GLN A 72 -12.72 -4.25 -14.40
N VAL A 73 -12.26 -4.21 -13.15
CA VAL A 73 -10.94 -4.72 -12.74
C VAL A 73 -10.88 -6.25 -12.94
N VAL A 74 -11.95 -6.97 -12.60
CA VAL A 74 -12.01 -8.43 -12.88
C VAL A 74 -12.01 -8.72 -14.39
N ASP A 75 -12.70 -7.92 -15.20
CA ASP A 75 -12.68 -8.04 -16.67
C ASP A 75 -11.28 -7.74 -17.23
N GLU A 76 -10.57 -6.75 -16.67
CA GLU A 76 -9.19 -6.46 -17.03
C GLU A 76 -8.27 -7.64 -16.69
N ALA A 77 -8.38 -8.25 -15.51
CA ALA A 77 -7.61 -9.42 -15.13
C ALA A 77 -7.82 -10.58 -16.13
N ILE A 78 -9.08 -10.86 -16.50
CA ILE A 78 -9.42 -11.86 -17.52
C ILE A 78 -8.73 -11.53 -18.86
N SER A 79 -8.83 -10.28 -19.31
CA SER A 79 -8.28 -9.85 -20.60
C SER A 79 -6.75 -9.93 -20.66
N LYS A 80 -6.08 -9.70 -19.53
CA LYS A 80 -4.62 -9.80 -19.39
C LYS A 80 -4.14 -11.22 -19.05
N GLY A 81 -5.05 -12.20 -18.89
CA GLY A 81 -4.72 -13.56 -18.52
C GLY A 81 -4.20 -13.73 -17.09
N CYS A 82 -4.49 -12.78 -16.20
CA CYS A 82 -4.12 -12.83 -14.79
C CYS A 82 -5.11 -13.69 -14.02
N ASN A 83 -4.62 -14.66 -13.24
CA ASN A 83 -5.42 -15.46 -12.33
C ASN A 83 -5.28 -15.05 -10.85
N LEU A 84 -4.62 -13.92 -10.59
CA LEU A 84 -4.49 -13.33 -9.26
C LEU A 84 -4.80 -11.83 -9.34
N ILE A 85 -5.68 -11.36 -8.47
CA ILE A 85 -5.87 -9.93 -8.20
C ILE A 85 -5.39 -9.67 -6.79
N VAL A 86 -4.51 -8.67 -6.61
CA VAL A 86 -4.11 -8.19 -5.29
C VAL A 86 -4.59 -6.76 -5.15
N SER A 87 -5.47 -6.52 -4.17
CA SER A 87 -6.05 -5.22 -3.91
C SER A 87 -5.60 -4.67 -2.56
N HIS A 88 -5.76 -3.37 -2.38
CA HIS A 88 -5.69 -2.76 -1.05
C HIS A 88 -6.99 -3.03 -0.30
N HIS A 89 -8.11 -2.51 -0.79
CA HIS A 89 -9.39 -2.67 -0.13
C HIS A 89 -9.95 -4.10 -0.28
N PRO A 90 -10.49 -4.69 0.81
CA PRO A 90 -11.14 -5.99 0.76
C PRO A 90 -12.40 -5.95 -0.12
N LEU A 91 -12.47 -6.83 -1.12
CA LEU A 91 -13.70 -7.00 -1.90
C LEU A 91 -14.87 -7.37 -0.99
N ILE A 92 -14.65 -8.30 -0.05
CA ILE A 92 -15.66 -8.76 0.90
C ILE A 92 -15.44 -8.03 2.23
N PHE A 93 -15.66 -6.72 2.28
CA PHE A 93 -15.54 -5.94 3.51
C PHE A 93 -16.64 -6.29 4.53
N ARG A 94 -17.86 -6.56 4.07
CA ARG A 94 -18.98 -7.00 4.90
C ARG A 94 -19.32 -8.45 4.61
N LYS A 95 -19.63 -9.22 5.66
CA LYS A 95 -19.99 -10.65 5.54
C LYS A 95 -21.10 -10.86 4.52
N LEU A 96 -20.85 -11.69 3.51
CA LEU A 96 -21.84 -12.11 2.55
C LEU A 96 -22.75 -13.18 3.16
N ARG A 97 -24.06 -12.99 3.06
CA ARG A 97 -25.06 -14.00 3.46
C ARG A 97 -25.43 -14.92 2.31
N GLN A 98 -25.17 -14.51 1.08
CA GLN A 98 -25.46 -15.25 -0.16
C GLN A 98 -24.50 -14.78 -1.24
N ILE A 99 -24.31 -15.59 -2.25
CA ILE A 99 -23.57 -15.25 -3.47
C ILE A 99 -24.56 -15.32 -4.61
N ALA A 100 -24.99 -14.15 -5.10
CA ALA A 100 -25.93 -13.98 -6.18
C ALA A 100 -25.55 -12.72 -6.99
N ASP A 101 -26.36 -12.29 -7.93
CA ASP A 101 -26.07 -11.15 -8.82
C ASP A 101 -26.60 -9.79 -8.31
N LYS A 102 -26.91 -9.69 -7.00
CA LYS A 102 -27.64 -8.55 -6.42
C LYS A 102 -26.85 -7.23 -6.36
N ASP A 103 -25.54 -7.32 -6.12
CA ASP A 103 -24.66 -6.16 -6.00
C ASP A 103 -23.31 -6.41 -6.66
N GLY A 104 -22.49 -5.35 -6.77
CA GLY A 104 -21.18 -5.42 -7.44
C GLY A 104 -20.23 -6.41 -6.78
N VAL A 105 -20.21 -6.49 -5.44
CA VAL A 105 -19.34 -7.42 -4.69
C VAL A 105 -19.66 -8.87 -5.06
N GLN A 106 -20.94 -9.25 -5.00
CA GLN A 106 -21.37 -10.61 -5.33
C GLN A 106 -21.09 -10.95 -6.80
N ARG A 107 -21.29 -10.00 -7.74
CA ARG A 107 -20.97 -10.21 -9.16
C ARG A 107 -19.49 -10.36 -9.38
N CYS A 108 -18.63 -9.59 -8.70
CA CYS A 108 -17.17 -9.78 -8.73
C CYS A 108 -16.77 -11.17 -8.22
N VAL A 109 -17.32 -11.62 -7.09
CA VAL A 109 -17.08 -12.97 -6.53
C VAL A 109 -17.47 -14.06 -7.53
N ILE A 110 -18.67 -13.97 -8.11
CA ILE A 110 -19.13 -14.94 -9.11
C ILE A 110 -18.22 -14.95 -10.34
N LYS A 111 -17.84 -13.77 -10.84
CA LYS A 111 -16.99 -13.62 -12.01
C LYS A 111 -15.58 -14.17 -11.75
N ALA A 112 -14.99 -13.88 -10.59
CA ALA A 112 -13.69 -14.39 -10.19
C ALA A 112 -13.70 -15.92 -10.10
N ILE A 113 -14.70 -16.53 -9.43
CA ILE A 113 -14.83 -17.99 -9.32
C ILE A 113 -14.98 -18.64 -10.68
N LYS A 114 -15.80 -18.09 -11.59
CA LYS A 114 -16.04 -18.64 -12.92
C LYS A 114 -14.80 -18.60 -13.84
N ASN A 115 -13.83 -17.74 -13.54
CA ASN A 115 -12.62 -17.56 -14.33
C ASN A 115 -11.35 -18.00 -13.58
N ASP A 116 -11.50 -18.77 -12.50
CA ASP A 116 -10.39 -19.31 -11.69
C ASP A 116 -9.43 -18.21 -11.19
N ILE A 117 -9.96 -17.02 -10.89
CA ILE A 117 -9.20 -15.87 -10.37
C ILE A 117 -9.26 -15.87 -8.84
N ALA A 118 -8.09 -15.84 -8.20
CA ALA A 118 -7.99 -15.57 -6.78
C ALA A 118 -7.91 -14.05 -6.51
N ILE A 119 -8.53 -13.62 -5.41
CA ILE A 119 -8.50 -12.23 -4.95
C ILE A 119 -7.95 -12.19 -3.53
N VAL A 120 -6.92 -11.38 -3.32
CA VAL A 120 -6.24 -11.18 -2.04
C VAL A 120 -6.22 -9.69 -1.73
N SER A 121 -6.49 -9.31 -0.49
CA SER A 121 -6.49 -7.91 -0.08
C SER A 121 -5.48 -7.67 1.04
N MET A 122 -4.69 -6.60 0.90
CA MET A 122 -3.73 -6.12 1.89
C MET A 122 -4.19 -4.73 2.33
N HIS A 123 -4.93 -4.67 3.42
CA HIS A 123 -5.66 -3.48 3.89
C HIS A 123 -5.00 -2.89 5.14
N THR A 124 -5.68 -2.81 6.27
CA THR A 124 -5.15 -2.18 7.48
C THR A 124 -3.91 -2.86 8.06
N ASN A 125 -3.66 -4.11 7.72
CA ASN A 125 -2.36 -4.75 8.00
C ASN A 125 -1.22 -4.09 7.22
N LEU A 126 -1.45 -3.68 5.96
CA LEU A 126 -0.47 -2.97 5.14
C LEU A 126 -0.33 -1.51 5.57
N ASP A 127 -1.42 -0.86 6.02
CA ASP A 127 -1.38 0.49 6.59
C ASP A 127 -0.55 0.54 7.87
N SER A 128 -0.62 -0.52 8.67
CA SER A 128 0.06 -0.64 9.96
C SER A 128 1.51 -1.11 9.85
N ALA A 129 1.93 -1.67 8.71
CA ALA A 129 3.26 -2.24 8.54
C ALA A 129 4.35 -1.19 8.33
N GLU A 130 5.56 -1.50 8.81
CA GLU A 130 6.76 -0.74 8.43
C GLU A 130 6.98 -0.80 6.92
N GLY A 131 7.22 0.35 6.30
CA GLY A 131 7.30 0.45 4.83
C GLY A 131 5.96 0.32 4.10
N GLY A 132 4.83 0.29 4.82
CA GLY A 132 3.48 0.18 4.28
C GLY A 132 2.95 1.47 3.67
N VAL A 133 1.61 1.59 3.55
CA VAL A 133 0.94 2.68 2.82
C VAL A 133 1.32 4.06 3.34
N ASN A 134 1.32 4.25 4.66
CA ASN A 134 1.65 5.54 5.26
C ASN A 134 3.14 5.93 5.06
N HIS A 135 4.04 4.95 5.05
CA HIS A 135 5.44 5.17 4.68
C HIS A 135 5.59 5.53 3.20
N MET A 136 4.77 4.95 2.31
CA MET A 136 4.72 5.35 0.89
C MET A 136 4.31 6.81 0.73
N MET A 137 3.31 7.30 1.49
CA MET A 137 2.94 8.71 1.47
C MET A 137 4.13 9.60 1.87
N ALA A 138 4.83 9.23 2.95
CA ALA A 138 6.03 9.95 3.39
C ALA A 138 7.16 9.90 2.34
N GLU A 139 7.35 8.76 1.66
CA GLU A 139 8.31 8.59 0.56
C GLU A 139 7.99 9.53 -0.61
N GLN A 140 6.69 9.66 -1.00
CA GLN A 140 6.27 10.57 -2.07
C GLN A 140 6.58 12.04 -1.75
N LEU A 141 6.47 12.44 -0.48
CA LEU A 141 6.80 13.77 0.00
C LEU A 141 8.29 13.96 0.32
N HIS A 142 9.10 12.91 0.14
CA HIS A 142 10.53 12.89 0.50
C HIS A 142 10.80 13.31 1.95
N LEU A 143 9.94 12.88 2.88
CA LEU A 143 10.12 13.14 4.29
C LEU A 143 11.34 12.39 4.84
N GLU A 144 12.09 13.04 5.72
CA GLU A 144 13.23 12.48 6.44
C GLU A 144 12.80 12.07 7.87
N ASN A 145 13.60 11.23 8.54
CA ASN A 145 13.37 10.80 9.92
C ASN A 145 11.98 10.21 10.18
N VAL A 146 11.45 9.46 9.21
CA VAL A 146 10.10 8.87 9.25
C VAL A 146 10.02 7.79 10.33
N ARG A 147 8.97 7.82 11.14
CA ARG A 147 8.63 6.82 12.17
C ARG A 147 7.14 6.75 12.36
N PHE A 148 6.65 5.68 12.97
CA PHE A 148 5.23 5.59 13.32
C PHE A 148 4.77 6.75 14.20
N LEU A 149 3.57 7.27 13.95
CA LEU A 149 2.92 8.31 14.73
C LEU A 149 2.60 7.82 16.15
N ALA A 150 1.95 6.66 16.23
CA ALA A 150 1.56 6.01 17.46
C ALA A 150 1.99 4.52 17.41
N PRO A 151 3.28 4.23 17.72
CA PRO A 151 3.79 2.87 17.63
C PRO A 151 3.12 1.96 18.67
N GLN A 152 2.82 0.74 18.25
CA GLN A 152 2.30 -0.34 19.09
C GLN A 152 2.97 -1.67 18.72
N ILE A 153 2.82 -2.66 19.57
CA ILE A 153 3.30 -4.02 19.29
C ILE A 153 2.10 -4.93 19.11
N LYS A 154 1.97 -5.50 17.93
CA LYS A 154 1.00 -6.55 17.63
C LYS A 154 1.75 -7.81 17.23
N ASP A 155 1.47 -8.92 17.90
CA ASP A 155 2.12 -10.22 17.66
C ASP A 155 3.67 -10.16 17.62
N GLY A 156 4.27 -9.36 18.52
CA GLY A 156 5.72 -9.18 18.62
C GLY A 156 6.34 -8.26 17.53
N THR A 157 5.52 -7.68 16.64
CA THR A 157 5.94 -6.78 15.59
C THR A 157 5.57 -5.34 15.93
N GLU A 158 6.52 -4.42 15.80
CA GLU A 158 6.23 -2.98 15.89
C GLU A 158 5.44 -2.54 14.66
N CYS A 159 4.37 -1.81 14.88
CA CYS A 159 3.44 -1.36 13.86
C CYS A 159 2.71 -0.10 14.31
N GLY A 160 1.95 0.52 13.41
CA GLY A 160 1.10 1.68 13.75
C GLY A 160 0.49 2.31 12.51
N ILE A 161 -0.74 2.80 12.63
CA ILE A 161 -1.37 3.59 11.58
C ILE A 161 -0.83 5.02 11.67
N GLY A 162 -0.49 5.57 10.49
CA GLY A 162 0.11 6.88 10.35
C GLY A 162 1.60 6.93 10.69
N VAL A 163 2.28 7.82 10.03
CA VAL A 163 3.71 8.10 10.22
C VAL A 163 3.94 9.60 10.39
N ILE A 164 5.01 9.95 11.08
CA ILE A 164 5.49 11.33 11.21
C ILE A 164 6.92 11.43 10.71
N GLY A 165 7.19 12.46 9.92
CA GLY A 165 8.52 12.76 9.37
C GLY A 165 8.74 14.26 9.26
N GLU A 166 9.87 14.65 8.67
CA GLU A 166 10.30 16.03 8.54
C GLU A 166 10.55 16.36 7.07
N LEU A 167 10.14 17.55 6.64
CA LEU A 167 10.54 18.09 5.35
C LEU A 167 12.07 18.36 5.37
N LYS A 168 12.72 18.22 4.23
CA LYS A 168 14.14 18.54 4.08
C LYS A 168 14.47 19.98 4.46
N ALA A 169 13.53 20.91 4.28
CA ALA A 169 13.59 22.29 4.73
C ALA A 169 12.17 22.77 5.05
N PRO A 170 11.99 23.57 6.11
CA PRO A 170 10.69 24.19 6.40
C PRO A 170 10.21 25.05 5.23
N MET A 171 8.88 25.09 5.01
CA MET A 171 8.28 25.92 3.98
C MET A 171 6.95 26.53 4.42
N PRO A 172 6.52 27.67 3.83
CA PRO A 172 5.22 28.28 4.13
C PRO A 172 4.06 27.33 3.86
N ALA A 173 2.97 27.43 4.64
CA ALA A 173 1.81 26.56 4.55
C ALA A 173 1.20 26.51 3.13
N GLU A 174 1.13 27.64 2.42
CA GLU A 174 0.62 27.71 1.05
C GLU A 174 1.49 26.87 0.08
N ALA A 175 2.81 26.97 0.20
CA ALA A 175 3.74 26.17 -0.60
C ALA A 175 3.62 24.67 -0.27
N PHE A 176 3.44 24.33 1.03
CA PHE A 176 3.21 22.96 1.46
C PHE A 176 1.92 22.37 0.89
N ILE A 177 0.78 23.09 0.94
CA ILE A 177 -0.48 22.62 0.35
C ILE A 177 -0.35 22.43 -1.17
N SER A 178 0.39 23.32 -1.85
CA SER A 178 0.68 23.16 -3.29
C SER A 178 1.52 21.92 -3.56
N LEU A 179 2.56 21.67 -2.76
CA LEU A 179 3.38 20.45 -2.84
C LEU A 179 2.52 19.18 -2.63
N VAL A 180 1.68 19.15 -1.60
CA VAL A 180 0.76 18.03 -1.32
C VAL A 180 -0.16 17.78 -2.51
N LYS A 181 -0.77 18.84 -3.04
CA LYS A 181 -1.68 18.76 -4.18
C LYS A 181 -1.00 18.15 -5.43
N GLU A 182 0.21 18.58 -5.73
CA GLU A 182 0.99 18.09 -6.87
C GLU A 182 1.44 16.64 -6.65
N THR A 183 1.99 16.33 -5.47
CA THR A 183 2.53 15.01 -5.15
C THR A 183 1.46 13.91 -5.21
N PHE A 184 0.28 14.18 -4.69
CA PHE A 184 -0.83 13.21 -4.64
C PHE A 184 -1.81 13.35 -5.81
N HIS A 185 -1.52 14.21 -6.79
CA HIS A 185 -2.37 14.45 -7.97
C HIS A 185 -3.83 14.80 -7.61
N CYS A 186 -4.01 15.58 -6.54
CA CYS A 186 -5.33 15.90 -6.01
C CYS A 186 -6.10 16.88 -6.90
N GLY A 187 -7.38 16.63 -7.15
CA GLY A 187 -8.28 17.58 -7.77
C GLY A 187 -8.49 18.84 -6.90
N CYS A 188 -8.59 18.64 -5.60
CA CYS A 188 -8.60 19.69 -4.58
C CYS A 188 -7.97 19.17 -3.28
N VAL A 189 -7.58 20.08 -2.39
CA VAL A 189 -7.19 19.79 -1.01
C VAL A 189 -8.11 20.59 -0.10
N ILE A 190 -8.75 19.93 0.86
CA ILE A 190 -9.60 20.60 1.86
C ILE A 190 -8.71 20.92 3.07
N THR A 191 -8.72 22.17 3.51
CA THR A 191 -7.86 22.65 4.60
C THR A 191 -8.65 23.49 5.63
N ASN A 192 -8.11 23.62 6.84
CA ASN A 192 -8.39 24.74 7.74
C ASN A 192 -7.70 26.03 7.23
N PRO A 193 -7.88 27.19 7.88
CA PRO A 193 -7.11 28.42 7.56
C PRO A 193 -5.60 28.12 7.52
N LEU A 194 -4.90 28.73 6.54
CA LEU A 194 -3.46 28.51 6.40
C LEU A 194 -2.68 29.05 7.60
N LEU A 195 -1.78 28.23 8.12
CA LEU A 195 -0.88 28.64 9.19
C LEU A 195 0.03 29.80 8.73
N THR A 196 0.34 30.70 9.65
CA THR A 196 1.26 31.82 9.42
C THR A 196 2.73 31.44 9.66
N ARG A 197 2.99 30.28 10.26
CA ARG A 197 4.34 29.72 10.48
C ARG A 197 4.66 28.65 9.45
N ASP A 198 5.95 28.41 9.27
CA ASP A 198 6.42 27.37 8.36
C ASP A 198 6.08 25.97 8.83
N ILE A 199 5.86 25.07 7.87
CA ILE A 199 5.64 23.64 8.05
C ILE A 199 6.97 22.92 7.92
N ASN A 200 7.28 22.07 8.88
CA ASN A 200 8.45 21.19 8.83
C ASN A 200 8.09 19.74 9.18
N LYS A 201 7.39 19.54 10.30
CA LYS A 201 7.02 18.22 10.80
C LYS A 201 5.64 17.81 10.30
N VAL A 202 5.58 16.72 9.54
CA VAL A 202 4.39 16.30 8.80
C VAL A 202 3.96 14.91 9.24
N VAL A 203 2.66 14.75 9.51
CA VAL A 203 2.02 13.45 9.71
C VAL A 203 1.28 13.05 8.44
N CYS A 204 1.47 11.80 8.02
CA CYS A 204 0.73 11.15 6.95
C CYS A 204 -0.08 9.98 7.53
N ALA A 205 -1.41 10.00 7.32
CA ALA A 205 -2.33 8.92 7.69
C ALA A 205 -3.39 8.79 6.58
N GLY A 206 -3.15 7.89 5.62
CA GLY A 206 -3.99 7.68 4.45
C GLY A 206 -5.36 7.09 4.79
N GLY A 207 -6.27 7.13 3.82
CA GLY A 207 -7.63 6.66 3.99
C GLY A 207 -8.46 7.51 4.95
N SER A 208 -9.36 6.88 5.68
CA SER A 208 -10.26 7.55 6.64
C SER A 208 -9.64 7.58 8.03
N CYS A 209 -8.60 8.40 8.21
CA CYS A 209 -7.78 8.47 9.43
C CYS A 209 -7.88 9.82 10.17
N GLY A 210 -8.97 10.58 9.99
CA GLY A 210 -9.21 11.85 10.70
C GLY A 210 -9.08 11.74 12.22
N GLU A 211 -9.45 10.59 12.80
CA GLU A 211 -9.33 10.33 14.24
C GLU A 211 -7.90 10.38 14.80
N PHE A 212 -6.87 10.37 13.96
CA PHE A 212 -5.46 10.48 14.40
C PHE A 212 -4.98 11.92 14.56
N LEU A 213 -5.82 12.93 14.30
CA LEU A 213 -5.48 14.35 14.51
C LEU A 213 -4.99 14.63 15.94
N PRO A 214 -5.62 14.12 17.04
CA PRO A 214 -5.12 14.34 18.39
C PRO A 214 -3.71 13.79 18.61
N GLN A 215 -3.36 12.66 17.99
CA GLN A 215 -2.03 12.08 18.07
C GLN A 215 -1.01 12.93 17.29
N ALA A 216 -1.40 13.48 16.12
CA ALA A 216 -0.56 14.40 15.36
C ALA A 216 -0.24 15.69 16.17
N LEU A 217 -1.25 16.28 16.81
CA LEU A 217 -1.10 17.42 17.71
C LEU A 217 -0.16 17.09 18.88
N SER A 218 -0.37 15.94 19.53
CA SER A 218 0.44 15.49 20.67
C SER A 218 1.90 15.23 20.30
N ALA A 219 2.15 14.82 19.05
CA ALA A 219 3.48 14.62 18.49
C ALA A 219 4.17 15.93 18.07
N GLY A 220 3.46 17.07 18.17
CA GLY A 220 3.94 18.38 17.77
C GLY A 220 4.15 18.50 16.27
N ALA A 221 3.26 17.92 15.48
CA ALA A 221 3.27 18.06 14.03
C ALA A 221 2.86 19.48 13.62
N ASP A 222 3.44 19.97 12.53
CA ASP A 222 3.03 21.22 11.89
C ASP A 222 1.92 20.99 10.88
N ALA A 223 1.86 19.78 10.28
CA ALA A 223 0.83 19.42 9.32
C ALA A 223 0.33 17.97 9.51
N PHE A 224 -0.92 17.75 9.19
CA PHE A 224 -1.60 16.46 9.19
C PHE A 224 -2.26 16.22 7.83
N ILE A 225 -1.82 15.19 7.12
CA ILE A 225 -2.36 14.77 5.82
C ILE A 225 -3.18 13.50 6.03
N THR A 226 -4.42 13.49 5.56
CA THR A 226 -5.29 12.32 5.58
C THR A 226 -6.20 12.28 4.35
N GLY A 227 -6.80 11.11 4.07
CA GLY A 227 -7.75 10.98 2.96
C GLY A 227 -9.14 11.55 3.28
N GLU A 228 -9.64 11.33 4.49
CA GLU A 228 -10.99 11.74 4.90
C GLU A 228 -10.99 12.29 6.33
N MET A 229 -11.87 13.27 6.56
CA MET A 229 -12.04 13.91 7.85
C MET A 229 -13.44 14.53 7.94
N HIS A 230 -14.10 14.44 9.10
CA HIS A 230 -15.42 15.02 9.29
C HIS A 230 -15.38 16.52 9.51
N TYR A 231 -16.45 17.23 9.09
CA TYR A 231 -16.56 18.69 9.16
C TYR A 231 -16.24 19.28 10.54
N HIS A 232 -16.71 18.64 11.63
CA HIS A 232 -16.52 19.18 12.98
C HIS A 232 -15.11 18.95 13.55
N GLU A 233 -14.28 18.13 12.90
CA GLU A 233 -12.91 17.88 13.32
C GLU A 233 -11.91 18.97 12.88
N TYR A 234 -12.38 19.95 12.06
CA TYR A 234 -11.55 21.10 11.66
C TYR A 234 -11.54 22.25 12.66
N PHE A 235 -12.51 22.29 13.59
CA PHE A 235 -12.65 23.42 14.51
C PHE A 235 -11.55 23.43 15.58
N ASP A 236 -11.24 24.66 16.05
CA ASP A 236 -10.32 24.93 17.14
C ASP A 236 -8.83 24.62 16.85
N HIS A 237 -8.45 24.39 15.57
CA HIS A 237 -7.08 24.05 15.16
C HIS A 237 -6.42 25.09 14.23
N ASP A 238 -6.99 26.29 14.11
CA ASP A 238 -6.58 27.30 13.11
C ASP A 238 -5.12 27.73 13.22
N ASP A 239 -4.57 27.79 14.45
CA ASP A 239 -3.17 28.18 14.71
C ASP A 239 -2.29 27.02 15.19
N GLU A 240 -2.85 25.81 15.31
CA GLU A 240 -2.14 24.68 15.91
C GLU A 240 -1.47 23.78 14.86
N ILE A 241 -2.22 23.38 13.84
CA ILE A 241 -1.77 22.41 12.82
C ILE A 241 -2.40 22.72 11.47
N GLN A 242 -1.65 22.55 10.39
CA GLN A 242 -2.20 22.61 9.03
C GLN A 242 -2.83 21.27 8.65
N ILE A 243 -4.13 21.25 8.53
CA ILE A 243 -4.88 20.08 8.06
C ILE A 243 -4.87 20.09 6.53
N ALA A 244 -4.62 18.92 5.91
CA ALA A 244 -4.69 18.70 4.48
C ALA A 244 -5.43 17.40 4.18
N VAL A 245 -6.71 17.50 3.81
CA VAL A 245 -7.52 16.34 3.39
C VAL A 245 -7.49 16.25 1.89
N ILE A 246 -6.93 15.16 1.38
CA ILE A 246 -6.54 15.00 -0.02
C ILE A 246 -7.44 14.07 -0.83
N GLY A 247 -8.33 13.33 -0.17
CA GLY A 247 -9.17 12.28 -0.74
C GLY A 247 -8.64 10.88 -0.42
N HIS A 248 -9.57 9.95 -0.24
CA HIS A 248 -9.25 8.57 0.12
C HIS A 248 -8.39 7.91 -0.95
N TYR A 249 -8.86 7.91 -2.19
CA TYR A 249 -8.14 7.34 -3.32
C TYR A 249 -6.77 7.99 -3.51
N GLU A 250 -6.69 9.31 -3.44
CA GLU A 250 -5.47 10.09 -3.66
C GLU A 250 -4.40 9.76 -2.62
N SER A 251 -4.80 9.51 -1.37
CA SER A 251 -3.87 9.15 -0.30
C SER A 251 -3.30 7.72 -0.41
N GLU A 252 -3.99 6.81 -1.11
CA GLU A 252 -3.67 5.39 -1.17
C GLU A 252 -3.32 4.87 -2.57
N GLN A 253 -3.48 5.67 -3.62
CA GLN A 253 -3.28 5.25 -5.01
C GLN A 253 -1.91 4.60 -5.29
N PHE A 254 -0.89 4.94 -4.52
CA PHE A 254 0.47 4.40 -4.67
C PHE A 254 0.63 2.99 -4.08
N THR A 255 -0.39 2.46 -3.40
CA THR A 255 -0.37 1.11 -2.84
C THR A 255 -0.16 0.04 -3.91
N GLN A 256 -0.65 0.26 -5.13
CA GLN A 256 -0.43 -0.66 -6.25
C GLN A 256 1.06 -0.83 -6.57
N GLN A 257 1.84 0.27 -6.54
CA GLN A 257 3.28 0.25 -6.76
C GLN A 257 4.02 -0.44 -5.60
N LEU A 258 3.55 -0.27 -4.37
CA LEU A 258 4.08 -0.96 -3.19
C LEU A 258 3.86 -2.47 -3.32
N LEU A 259 2.64 -2.91 -3.62
CA LEU A 259 2.32 -4.33 -3.84
C LEU A 259 3.19 -4.93 -4.95
N LYS A 260 3.39 -4.20 -6.04
CA LYS A 260 4.27 -4.60 -7.13
C LYS A 260 5.71 -4.79 -6.65
N ARG A 261 6.27 -3.82 -5.92
CA ARG A 261 7.63 -3.90 -5.36
C ARG A 261 7.81 -5.13 -4.47
N ILE A 262 6.81 -5.45 -3.62
CA ILE A 262 6.86 -6.61 -2.73
C ILE A 262 6.87 -7.91 -3.55
N ILE A 263 5.92 -8.05 -4.48
CA ILE A 263 5.78 -9.30 -5.26
C ILE A 263 6.98 -9.54 -6.17
N GLU A 264 7.45 -8.51 -6.90
CA GLU A 264 8.61 -8.65 -7.79
C GLU A 264 9.90 -9.01 -7.04
N LYS A 265 10.05 -8.51 -5.81
CA LYS A 265 11.20 -8.81 -4.96
C LYS A 265 11.17 -10.23 -4.39
N GLU A 266 10.04 -10.65 -3.84
CA GLU A 266 9.93 -11.89 -3.08
C GLU A 266 9.49 -13.08 -3.94
N CYS A 267 8.81 -12.83 -5.07
CA CYS A 267 8.31 -13.83 -6.03
C CYS A 267 8.82 -13.53 -7.44
N PRO A 268 10.14 -13.57 -7.69
CA PRO A 268 10.71 -13.23 -8.99
C PRO A 268 10.15 -14.17 -10.08
N GLY A 269 9.65 -13.59 -11.15
CA GLY A 269 9.03 -14.30 -12.28
C GLY A 269 7.51 -14.22 -12.31
N VAL A 270 6.85 -13.67 -11.29
CA VAL A 270 5.45 -13.29 -11.37
C VAL A 270 5.33 -12.00 -12.17
N GLU A 271 4.58 -12.04 -13.27
CA GLU A 271 4.27 -10.85 -14.06
C GLU A 271 3.22 -10.02 -13.34
N CYS A 272 3.56 -8.77 -12.96
CA CYS A 272 2.71 -7.86 -12.23
C CYS A 272 2.24 -6.71 -13.12
N HIS A 273 0.92 -6.56 -13.26
CA HIS A 273 0.26 -5.47 -13.97
C HIS A 273 -0.41 -4.51 -12.97
N LEU A 274 -0.21 -3.22 -13.12
CA LEU A 274 -1.05 -2.23 -12.44
C LEU A 274 -2.34 -2.10 -13.23
N THR A 275 -3.48 -1.98 -12.53
CA THR A 275 -4.77 -1.76 -13.22
C THR A 275 -4.76 -0.42 -13.97
N GLU A 276 -5.34 -0.42 -15.15
CA GLU A 276 -5.62 0.79 -15.95
C GLU A 276 -7.02 1.33 -15.66
N VAL A 277 -7.83 0.59 -14.90
CA VAL A 277 -9.17 1.00 -14.49
C VAL A 277 -9.06 2.03 -13.37
N MET A 278 -9.61 3.23 -13.61
CA MET A 278 -9.77 4.25 -12.59
C MET A 278 -10.91 3.88 -11.64
N THR A 279 -10.56 3.43 -10.44
CA THR A 279 -11.54 2.97 -9.44
C THR A 279 -12.06 4.07 -8.52
N ASN A 280 -11.43 5.28 -8.52
CA ASN A 280 -11.93 6.41 -7.73
C ASN A 280 -13.38 6.74 -8.08
N PRO A 281 -14.35 6.60 -7.14
CA PRO A 281 -15.75 6.89 -7.40
C PRO A 281 -16.06 8.40 -7.38
N LEU A 282 -15.15 9.22 -6.84
CA LEU A 282 -15.33 10.66 -6.70
C LEU A 282 -14.94 11.39 -7.98
N ARG A 283 -15.62 12.51 -8.22
CA ARG A 283 -15.29 13.43 -9.32
C ARG A 283 -15.34 14.86 -8.77
N TYR A 284 -14.33 15.64 -9.14
CA TYR A 284 -14.22 17.06 -8.78
C TYR A 284 -14.60 17.92 -9.99
N PHE A 285 -15.47 18.91 -9.78
CA PHE A 285 -16.00 19.80 -10.80
C PHE A 285 -15.59 21.24 -10.55
#